data_06ffd5665eb39a2a5997b25dee791f3d
#
_entry.id   06ffd5665eb39a2a5997b25dee791f3d
#
_cell.length_a   1.000
_cell.length_b   1.000
_cell.length_c   1.000
_cell.angle_alpha   90.00
_cell.angle_beta   90.00
_cell.angle_gamma   90.00
#
_symmetry.space_group_name_H-M   'P 1'
#
loop_
_entity.id
_entity.type
_entity.pdbx_description
1 polymer ?
#
loop_
_entity_poly.entity_id
_entity_poly.type
_entity_poly.pdbx_seq_one_letter_code
_entity_poly.pdbx_strand_id
1 'polypeptide(L)'
;MGKSLTCIKRIIISAVFLLTVNMLTAQYSTSVVIKNPSNNEIVDYTVEIPVEELSLPLGNYVAFDSTAVPVELVKDVCGNTKLIFPVSHLNGLEERDFLIIRGDAYEYPKRTYAELSHKIGGKFVQHGADKKNRMEYVGGYSWVKPNYLRVPDGFTDHAYYIKYEGPGWESDKVAFRFYLDWRNGIDVFGKKTPQIVLPAVGIDGYDNYHNMSDWGMDNMKVGSSLGIGSIAVWNGTKAIRVEKTDSVVCYIPTDGKVRSQVMTHYYGWDANGVKCNLTSLISIDAGSRVSHMELLVDKDLDNIATGIIKDKNAEFIQSGKDAEWSYIATFGKQSLNNDMMGLAVFYRTNQLKEITQDEKNHVVVLKPENGMVDYYFMPTWELDWEPVVTKSDFQRCIDEVMNRLNSEVNYEFR
;
A
#
# COMPACT_ATOMS: atom_id res chain seq x y z
N MET A 1 10.33 -31.81 -62.78
CA MET A 1 10.08 -30.35 -62.59
C MET A 1 9.07 -29.99 -61.48
N GLY A 2 8.41 -30.93 -60.80
CA GLY A 2 7.36 -30.63 -59.80
C GLY A 2 7.83 -30.43 -58.31
N LYS A 3 9.05 -30.81 -57.93
CA LYS A 3 9.52 -30.74 -56.53
C LYS A 3 10.15 -29.38 -56.15
N SER A 4 10.55 -28.56 -57.12
CA SER A 4 11.19 -27.24 -56.85
C SER A 4 10.18 -26.15 -56.53
N LEU A 5 8.98 -26.17 -57.13
CA LEU A 5 7.95 -25.14 -56.91
C LEU A 5 7.29 -25.24 -55.51
N THR A 6 7.21 -26.45 -54.94
CA THR A 6 6.60 -26.68 -53.62
C THR A 6 7.49 -26.20 -52.48
N CYS A 7 8.82 -26.27 -52.67
CA CYS A 7 9.78 -25.82 -51.66
C CYS A 7 9.83 -24.28 -51.59
N ILE A 8 9.81 -23.61 -52.77
CA ILE A 8 9.79 -22.16 -52.86
C ILE A 8 8.51 -21.55 -52.26
N LYS A 9 7.34 -22.16 -52.51
CA LYS A 9 6.07 -21.72 -51.90
C LYS A 9 6.07 -21.86 -50.38
N ARG A 10 6.65 -22.92 -49.82
CA ARG A 10 6.75 -23.08 -48.34
C ARG A 10 7.71 -22.08 -47.73
N ILE A 11 8.82 -21.75 -48.34
CA ILE A 11 9.77 -20.74 -47.88
C ILE A 11 9.15 -19.34 -47.92
N ILE A 12 8.43 -18.98 -48.97
CA ILE A 12 7.75 -17.68 -49.11
C ILE A 12 6.62 -17.55 -48.08
N ILE A 13 5.82 -18.60 -47.85
CA ILE A 13 4.77 -18.57 -46.84
C ILE A 13 5.36 -18.46 -45.43
N SER A 14 6.45 -19.15 -45.11
CA SER A 14 7.14 -19.03 -43.81
C SER A 14 7.79 -17.65 -43.64
N ALA A 15 8.38 -17.08 -44.67
CA ALA A 15 8.97 -15.73 -44.59
C ALA A 15 7.90 -14.64 -44.49
N VAL A 16 6.77 -14.76 -45.16
CA VAL A 16 5.63 -13.84 -45.06
C VAL A 16 4.98 -13.98 -43.66
N PHE A 17 4.85 -15.19 -43.13
CA PHE A 17 4.32 -15.41 -41.77
C PHE A 17 5.25 -14.84 -40.69
N LEU A 18 6.57 -15.01 -40.81
CA LEU A 18 7.56 -14.39 -39.94
C LEU A 18 7.55 -12.85 -40.03
N LEU A 19 7.42 -12.29 -41.26
CA LEU A 19 7.33 -10.85 -41.45
C LEU A 19 6.02 -10.26 -40.91
N THR A 20 4.90 -10.96 -41.06
CA THR A 20 3.61 -10.50 -40.49
C THR A 20 3.56 -10.63 -38.97
N VAL A 21 4.17 -11.67 -38.37
CA VAL A 21 4.31 -11.81 -36.92
C VAL A 21 5.21 -10.70 -36.39
N ASN A 22 6.35 -10.41 -37.03
CA ASN A 22 7.23 -9.31 -36.61
C ASN A 22 6.57 -7.92 -36.79
N MET A 23 5.77 -7.69 -37.84
CA MET A 23 5.02 -6.45 -37.99
C MET A 23 3.89 -6.31 -36.96
N LEU A 24 3.20 -7.39 -36.62
CA LEU A 24 2.16 -7.39 -35.59
C LEU A 24 2.75 -7.18 -34.20
N THR A 25 3.92 -7.71 -33.90
CA THR A 25 4.62 -7.48 -32.61
C THR A 25 5.19 -6.07 -32.51
N ALA A 26 5.73 -5.52 -33.61
CA ALA A 26 6.23 -4.14 -33.65
C ALA A 26 5.11 -3.08 -33.43
N GLN A 27 3.88 -3.40 -33.75
CA GLN A 27 2.74 -2.49 -33.61
C GLN A 27 2.25 -2.35 -32.14
N TYR A 28 2.70 -3.22 -31.23
CA TYR A 28 2.23 -3.30 -29.84
C TYR A 28 3.39 -3.46 -28.84
N SER A 29 4.53 -2.83 -29.14
CA SER A 29 5.68 -2.83 -28.24
C SER A 29 6.21 -1.42 -28.05
N THR A 30 6.75 -1.16 -26.87
CA THR A 30 7.45 0.08 -26.53
C THR A 30 8.74 -0.28 -25.79
N SER A 31 9.84 0.36 -26.17
CA SER A 31 11.10 0.26 -25.42
C SER A 31 11.22 1.41 -24.45
N VAL A 32 11.55 1.09 -23.21
CA VAL A 32 11.79 2.07 -22.16
C VAL A 32 13.11 1.78 -21.48
N VAL A 33 13.93 2.82 -21.26
CA VAL A 33 15.16 2.74 -20.49
C VAL A 33 14.87 3.23 -19.09
N ILE A 34 15.16 2.41 -18.08
CA ILE A 34 15.06 2.76 -16.68
C ILE A 34 16.44 3.14 -16.19
N LYS A 35 16.56 4.33 -15.55
CA LYS A 35 17.82 4.90 -15.08
C LYS A 35 17.78 5.10 -13.58
N ASN A 36 18.74 4.52 -12.87
CA ASN A 36 18.98 4.84 -11.47
C ASN A 36 19.94 6.04 -11.39
N PRO A 37 19.48 7.24 -11.02
CA PRO A 37 20.35 8.42 -10.98
C PRO A 37 21.27 8.46 -9.74
N SER A 38 21.01 7.61 -8.76
CA SER A 38 21.75 7.57 -7.50
C SER A 38 23.00 6.69 -7.59
N ASN A 39 23.97 6.91 -6.70
CA ASN A 39 25.14 6.03 -6.55
C ASN A 39 24.80 4.72 -5.79
N ASN A 40 23.62 4.65 -5.16
CA ASN A 40 23.21 3.49 -4.39
C ASN A 40 22.45 2.51 -5.27
N GLU A 41 22.57 1.23 -4.96
CA GLU A 41 21.72 0.21 -5.56
C GLU A 41 20.26 0.39 -5.14
N ILE A 42 19.33 -0.05 -5.98
CA ILE A 42 17.90 -0.09 -5.71
C ILE A 42 17.44 -1.53 -5.89
N VAL A 43 16.74 -2.05 -4.89
CA VAL A 43 16.20 -3.42 -4.86
C VAL A 43 14.69 -3.37 -4.77
N ASP A 44 13.99 -4.28 -5.47
CA ASP A 44 12.52 -4.39 -5.48
C ASP A 44 11.84 -3.02 -5.72
N TYR A 45 12.16 -2.40 -6.85
CA TYR A 45 11.58 -1.11 -7.26
C TYR A 45 10.39 -1.32 -8.21
N THR A 46 9.32 -0.57 -8.00
CA THR A 46 8.19 -0.52 -8.95
C THR A 46 8.32 0.72 -9.83
N VAL A 47 8.53 0.49 -11.12
CA VAL A 47 8.49 1.56 -12.13
C VAL A 47 7.05 1.97 -12.37
N GLU A 48 6.79 3.28 -12.43
CA GLU A 48 5.48 3.85 -12.73
C GLU A 48 5.57 4.75 -13.97
N ILE A 49 4.74 4.50 -14.97
CA ILE A 49 4.67 5.27 -16.21
C ILE A 49 3.22 5.71 -16.45
N PRO A 50 2.93 7.01 -16.55
CA PRO A 50 1.60 7.48 -16.95
C PRO A 50 1.16 6.88 -18.28
N VAL A 51 -0.06 6.33 -18.33
CA VAL A 51 -0.54 5.63 -19.54
C VAL A 51 -0.70 6.58 -20.72
N GLU A 52 -0.96 7.86 -20.49
CA GLU A 52 -1.03 8.89 -21.53
C GLU A 52 0.30 9.10 -22.29
N GLU A 53 1.43 8.73 -21.69
CA GLU A 53 2.73 8.76 -22.35
C GLU A 53 3.00 7.54 -23.24
N LEU A 54 2.11 6.53 -23.17
CA LEU A 54 2.27 5.26 -23.86
C LEU A 54 1.29 5.16 -25.05
N SER A 55 1.81 4.78 -26.21
CA SER A 55 0.98 4.48 -27.38
C SER A 55 0.58 3.00 -27.47
N LEU A 56 0.17 2.42 -26.32
CA LEU A 56 -0.19 1.00 -26.22
C LEU A 56 -1.72 0.82 -26.21
N PRO A 57 -2.29 -0.05 -27.08
CA PRO A 57 -3.70 -0.38 -27.03
C PRO A 57 -4.04 -1.21 -25.78
N LEU A 58 -5.32 -1.26 -25.39
CA LEU A 58 -5.77 -2.08 -24.29
C LEU A 58 -5.34 -3.56 -24.44
N GLY A 59 -4.85 -4.16 -23.37
CA GLY A 59 -4.40 -5.55 -23.35
C GLY A 59 -3.53 -5.88 -22.14
N ASN A 60 -3.13 -7.14 -22.06
CA ASN A 60 -2.14 -7.60 -21.08
C ASN A 60 -0.75 -7.40 -21.67
N TYR A 61 0.17 -6.95 -20.84
CA TYR A 61 1.55 -6.68 -21.21
C TYR A 61 2.52 -7.30 -20.20
N VAL A 62 3.73 -7.53 -20.66
CA VAL A 62 4.88 -7.87 -19.82
C VAL A 62 6.01 -6.89 -20.14
N ALA A 63 6.81 -6.57 -19.14
CA ALA A 63 8.09 -5.88 -19.33
C ALA A 63 9.20 -6.94 -19.38
N PHE A 64 10.08 -6.84 -20.34
CA PHE A 64 11.10 -7.84 -20.62
C PHE A 64 12.47 -7.18 -20.74
N ASP A 65 13.42 -7.59 -19.88
CA ASP A 65 14.86 -7.30 -20.03
C ASP A 65 15.64 -8.57 -20.43
N SER A 66 15.67 -9.56 -19.58
CA SER A 66 16.17 -10.92 -19.77
C SER A 66 15.11 -11.96 -19.37
N THR A 67 14.18 -11.53 -18.53
CA THR A 67 13.01 -12.30 -18.08
C THR A 67 11.75 -11.46 -18.18
N ALA A 68 10.61 -12.12 -18.36
CA ALA A 68 9.32 -11.43 -18.41
C ALA A 68 8.80 -11.18 -16.98
N VAL A 69 8.51 -9.92 -16.68
CA VAL A 69 7.82 -9.51 -15.45
C VAL A 69 6.44 -8.95 -15.75
N PRO A 70 5.45 -9.07 -14.85
CA PRO A 70 4.10 -8.59 -15.11
C PRO A 70 4.07 -7.08 -15.23
N VAL A 71 3.21 -6.59 -16.12
CA VAL A 71 2.80 -5.19 -16.20
C VAL A 71 1.37 -5.10 -15.69
N GLU A 72 1.11 -4.18 -14.78
CA GLU A 72 -0.21 -3.92 -14.24
C GLU A 72 -0.64 -2.47 -14.53
N LEU A 73 -1.94 -2.26 -14.68
CA LEU A 73 -2.54 -0.93 -14.76
C LEU A 73 -3.19 -0.61 -13.44
N VAL A 74 -2.75 0.48 -12.81
CA VAL A 74 -3.25 0.96 -11.51
C VAL A 74 -3.73 2.40 -11.65
N LYS A 75 -4.54 2.85 -10.69
CA LYS A 75 -4.96 4.25 -10.62
C LYS A 75 -4.39 4.91 -9.38
N ASP A 76 -4.05 6.19 -9.50
CA ASP A 76 -3.81 7.06 -8.35
C ASP A 76 -5.12 7.55 -7.72
N VAL A 77 -5.04 8.32 -6.64
CA VAL A 77 -6.21 8.86 -5.92
C VAL A 77 -7.05 9.82 -6.77
N CYS A 78 -6.46 10.44 -7.79
CA CYS A 78 -7.13 11.32 -8.75
C CYS A 78 -7.80 10.56 -9.91
N GLY A 79 -7.54 9.24 -10.03
CA GLY A 79 -8.06 8.39 -11.09
C GLY A 79 -7.17 8.32 -12.35
N ASN A 80 -6.00 8.96 -12.36
CA ASN A 80 -5.05 8.84 -13.46
C ASN A 80 -4.51 7.41 -13.51
N THR A 81 -4.39 6.85 -14.71
CA THR A 81 -3.93 5.47 -14.89
C THR A 81 -2.43 5.45 -15.12
N LYS A 82 -1.75 4.59 -14.38
CA LYS A 82 -0.32 4.30 -14.54
C LYS A 82 -0.11 2.85 -14.94
N LEU A 83 0.84 2.63 -15.81
CA LEU A 83 1.43 1.33 -16.08
C LEU A 83 2.55 1.11 -15.09
N ILE A 84 2.53 -0.03 -14.39
CA ILE A 84 3.57 -0.37 -13.42
C ILE A 84 4.19 -1.73 -13.72
N PHE A 85 5.48 -1.89 -13.41
CA PHE A 85 6.16 -3.19 -13.45
C PHE A 85 7.33 -3.23 -12.45
N PRO A 86 7.69 -4.43 -11.92
CA PRO A 86 8.75 -4.56 -10.94
C PRO A 86 10.12 -4.61 -11.61
N VAL A 87 11.11 -3.98 -10.97
CA VAL A 87 12.54 -4.12 -11.26
C VAL A 87 13.19 -4.66 -10.01
N SER A 88 13.68 -5.90 -10.08
CA SER A 88 14.23 -6.58 -8.91
C SER A 88 15.50 -5.95 -8.36
N HIS A 89 16.32 -5.37 -9.24
CA HIS A 89 17.60 -4.77 -8.86
C HIS A 89 18.10 -3.82 -9.96
N LEU A 90 18.64 -2.66 -9.55
CA LEU A 90 19.42 -1.73 -10.38
C LEU A 90 20.63 -1.27 -9.58
N ASN A 91 21.86 -1.44 -10.11
CA ASN A 91 23.05 -0.88 -9.50
C ASN A 91 23.00 0.66 -9.48
N GLY A 92 23.85 1.28 -8.68
CA GLY A 92 24.03 2.73 -8.75
C GLY A 92 24.47 3.17 -10.14
N LEU A 93 23.82 4.22 -10.67
CA LEU A 93 24.05 4.81 -12.00
C LEU A 93 23.79 3.83 -13.17
N GLU A 94 23.09 2.70 -12.95
CA GLU A 94 22.74 1.76 -14.00
C GLU A 94 21.60 2.30 -14.86
N GLU A 95 21.73 2.08 -16.19
CA GLU A 95 20.65 2.17 -17.17
C GLU A 95 20.30 0.76 -17.66
N ARG A 96 19.01 0.43 -17.71
CA ARG A 96 18.52 -0.87 -18.17
C ARG A 96 17.37 -0.71 -19.14
N ASP A 97 17.47 -1.39 -20.28
CA ASP A 97 16.42 -1.42 -21.30
C ASP A 97 15.35 -2.45 -20.96
N PHE A 98 14.10 -2.05 -21.05
CA PHE A 98 12.93 -2.92 -20.98
C PHE A 98 12.10 -2.80 -22.24
N LEU A 99 11.68 -3.94 -22.76
CA LEU A 99 10.72 -4.01 -23.85
C LEU A 99 9.34 -4.35 -23.27
N ILE A 100 8.39 -3.43 -23.38
CA ILE A 100 6.99 -3.66 -23.00
C ILE A 100 6.28 -4.26 -24.21
N ILE A 101 5.84 -5.51 -24.10
CA ILE A 101 5.19 -6.28 -25.18
C ILE A 101 3.91 -6.95 -24.69
N ARG A 102 3.01 -7.30 -25.61
CA ARG A 102 1.84 -8.11 -25.28
C ARG A 102 2.25 -9.47 -24.74
N GLY A 103 1.64 -9.89 -23.63
CA GLY A 103 1.91 -11.16 -22.99
C GLY A 103 1.39 -11.25 -21.56
N ASP A 104 1.62 -12.40 -20.96
CA ASP A 104 1.27 -12.69 -19.56
C ASP A 104 2.47 -13.31 -18.85
N ALA A 105 2.75 -12.84 -17.62
CA ALA A 105 3.78 -13.38 -16.74
C ALA A 105 3.13 -14.38 -15.77
N TYR A 106 2.66 -15.52 -16.24
CA TYR A 106 1.90 -16.50 -15.45
C TYR A 106 2.69 -17.04 -14.27
N GLU A 107 3.97 -17.31 -14.46
CA GLU A 107 4.85 -17.90 -13.45
C GLU A 107 5.38 -16.89 -12.42
N TYR A 108 5.16 -15.59 -12.65
CA TYR A 108 5.60 -14.59 -11.68
C TYR A 108 4.81 -14.73 -10.37
N PRO A 109 5.48 -14.84 -9.22
CA PRO A 109 4.80 -15.05 -7.94
C PRO A 109 3.96 -13.83 -7.54
N LYS A 110 2.82 -14.08 -6.93
CA LYS A 110 2.05 -13.02 -6.30
C LYS A 110 2.71 -12.67 -4.96
N ARG A 111 3.21 -11.44 -4.82
CA ARG A 111 3.94 -10.96 -3.64
C ARG A 111 3.19 -9.85 -2.90
N THR A 112 2.00 -9.46 -3.36
CA THR A 112 1.11 -8.52 -2.68
C THR A 112 -0.30 -9.08 -2.57
N TYR A 113 -1.08 -8.58 -1.62
CA TYR A 113 -2.46 -9.00 -1.44
C TYR A 113 -3.27 -7.88 -0.79
N ALA A 114 -4.54 -7.75 -1.17
CA ALA A 114 -5.52 -6.92 -0.48
C ALA A 114 -6.88 -7.60 -0.43
N GLU A 115 -7.60 -7.39 0.67
CA GLU A 115 -8.95 -7.93 0.82
C GLU A 115 -9.85 -7.05 1.68
N LEU A 116 -11.17 -7.27 1.50
CA LEU A 116 -12.24 -6.66 2.27
C LEU A 116 -13.28 -7.74 2.59
N SER A 117 -12.89 -8.74 3.38
CA SER A 117 -13.74 -9.89 3.68
C SER A 117 -14.71 -9.61 4.81
N HIS A 118 -15.97 -10.03 4.64
CA HIS A 118 -16.99 -9.91 5.67
C HIS A 118 -17.87 -11.16 5.75
N LYS A 119 -18.56 -11.33 6.89
CA LYS A 119 -19.52 -12.42 7.08
C LYS A 119 -20.84 -12.13 6.37
N ILE A 120 -21.53 -13.21 5.98
CA ILE A 120 -22.90 -13.19 5.46
C ILE A 120 -23.80 -14.16 6.24
N GLY A 121 -25.13 -13.97 6.12
CA GLY A 121 -26.14 -14.85 6.70
C GLY A 121 -26.49 -14.54 8.15
N GLY A 122 -25.91 -13.52 8.74
CA GLY A 122 -26.19 -13.04 10.08
C GLY A 122 -26.96 -11.72 10.12
N LYS A 123 -26.99 -11.12 11.31
CA LYS A 123 -27.58 -9.80 11.56
C LYS A 123 -26.85 -9.08 12.66
N PHE A 124 -26.90 -7.75 12.64
CA PHE A 124 -26.43 -6.91 13.75
C PHE A 124 -27.43 -6.96 14.91
N VAL A 125 -26.93 -7.16 16.09
CA VAL A 125 -27.69 -7.08 17.36
C VAL A 125 -26.92 -6.22 18.34
N GLN A 126 -27.63 -5.54 19.24
CA GLN A 126 -26.98 -4.74 20.27
C GLN A 126 -26.23 -5.67 21.25
N HIS A 127 -25.00 -5.37 21.54
CA HIS A 127 -24.16 -6.16 22.44
C HIS A 127 -24.52 -5.81 23.91
N GLY A 128 -25.46 -6.56 24.48
CA GLY A 128 -25.85 -6.50 25.90
C GLY A 128 -26.13 -5.09 26.42
N ALA A 129 -25.75 -4.85 27.67
CA ALA A 129 -25.85 -3.54 28.32
C ALA A 129 -24.60 -2.67 28.14
N ASP A 130 -23.92 -2.78 27.00
CA ASP A 130 -22.70 -2.02 26.71
C ASP A 130 -23.01 -0.52 26.63
N LYS A 131 -22.37 0.27 27.50
CA LYS A 131 -22.48 1.72 27.54
C LYS A 131 -22.03 2.43 26.24
N LYS A 132 -21.33 1.71 25.35
CA LYS A 132 -20.84 2.22 24.06
C LYS A 132 -21.79 1.96 22.90
N ASN A 133 -22.96 1.38 23.13
CA ASN A 133 -23.89 0.98 22.06
C ASN A 133 -23.26 0.14 20.96
N ARG A 134 -22.32 -0.74 21.32
CA ARG A 134 -21.68 -1.62 20.36
C ARG A 134 -22.67 -2.62 19.80
N MET A 135 -22.52 -2.88 18.50
CA MET A 135 -23.27 -3.91 17.80
C MET A 135 -22.39 -5.15 17.58
N GLU A 136 -22.99 -6.31 17.59
CA GLU A 136 -22.34 -7.58 17.25
C GLU A 136 -23.06 -8.22 16.06
N TYR A 137 -22.30 -8.80 15.12
CA TYR A 137 -22.86 -9.53 13.99
C TYR A 137 -22.96 -11.02 14.33
N VAL A 138 -24.17 -11.48 14.63
CA VAL A 138 -24.44 -12.83 15.08
C VAL A 138 -25.10 -13.69 14.00
N GLY A 139 -24.87 -15.00 14.03
CA GLY A 139 -25.45 -15.95 13.10
C GLY A 139 -24.78 -15.98 11.71
N GLY A 140 -23.70 -15.25 11.50
CA GLY A 140 -22.91 -15.33 10.26
C GLY A 140 -22.22 -16.69 10.11
N TYR A 141 -22.37 -17.34 8.95
CA TYR A 141 -21.89 -18.71 8.72
C TYR A 141 -20.83 -18.82 7.63
N SER A 142 -20.60 -17.78 6.84
CA SER A 142 -19.61 -17.83 5.78
C SER A 142 -18.98 -16.46 5.54
N TRP A 143 -17.75 -16.49 5.06
CA TRP A 143 -17.01 -15.31 4.64
C TRP A 143 -17.14 -15.11 3.13
N VAL A 144 -17.28 -13.88 2.70
CA VAL A 144 -17.18 -13.45 1.30
C VAL A 144 -16.08 -12.41 1.17
N LYS A 145 -15.44 -12.37 -0.01
CA LYS A 145 -14.37 -11.41 -0.34
C LYS A 145 -14.82 -10.52 -1.50
N PRO A 146 -15.62 -9.47 -1.25
CA PRO A 146 -16.01 -8.53 -2.29
C PRO A 146 -14.89 -7.51 -2.55
N ASN A 147 -14.95 -6.87 -3.73
CA ASN A 147 -14.08 -5.72 -4.04
C ASN A 147 -14.71 -4.37 -3.65
N TYR A 148 -15.91 -4.39 -3.06
CA TYR A 148 -16.67 -3.20 -2.69
C TYR A 148 -17.51 -3.49 -1.44
N LEU A 149 -17.51 -2.54 -0.51
CA LEU A 149 -18.40 -2.55 0.65
C LEU A 149 -18.79 -1.13 1.03
N ARG A 150 -20.10 -0.82 1.02
CA ARG A 150 -20.62 0.28 1.83
C ARG A 150 -20.70 -0.23 3.28
N VAL A 151 -20.00 0.45 4.18
CA VAL A 151 -20.01 0.08 5.60
C VAL A 151 -21.44 0.13 6.12
N PRO A 152 -21.98 -0.96 6.69
CA PRO A 152 -23.32 -0.96 7.24
C PRO A 152 -23.45 -0.04 8.44
N ASP A 153 -24.60 0.62 8.60
CA ASP A 153 -24.88 1.54 9.71
C ASP A 153 -24.78 0.85 11.10
N GLY A 154 -24.98 -0.48 11.14
CA GLY A 154 -24.81 -1.28 12.36
C GLY A 154 -23.37 -1.72 12.65
N PHE A 155 -22.40 -1.37 11.81
CA PHE A 155 -21.01 -1.74 12.03
C PHE A 155 -20.35 -0.84 13.07
N THR A 156 -19.88 -1.45 14.15
CA THR A 156 -19.14 -0.77 15.23
C THR A 156 -17.87 -1.55 15.57
N ASP A 157 -17.05 -1.00 16.44
CA ASP A 157 -15.86 -1.70 16.93
C ASP A 157 -16.24 -3.07 17.54
N HIS A 158 -15.44 -4.09 17.27
CA HIS A 158 -15.65 -5.47 17.73
C HIS A 158 -16.97 -6.11 17.26
N ALA A 159 -17.53 -5.65 16.13
CA ALA A 159 -18.79 -6.18 15.62
C ALA A 159 -18.70 -7.60 15.02
N TYR A 160 -17.50 -8.17 14.83
CA TYR A 160 -17.24 -9.49 14.25
C TYR A 160 -17.85 -9.68 12.84
N TYR A 161 -18.05 -8.59 12.11
CA TYR A 161 -18.64 -8.56 10.78
C TYR A 161 -17.58 -8.55 9.68
N ILE A 162 -16.68 -7.55 9.70
CA ILE A 162 -15.55 -7.46 8.76
C ILE A 162 -14.37 -8.21 9.39
N LYS A 163 -13.67 -8.97 8.61
CA LYS A 163 -12.47 -9.71 9.01
C LYS A 163 -11.44 -8.72 9.54
N TYR A 164 -10.87 -9.01 10.68
CA TYR A 164 -9.97 -8.10 11.44
C TYR A 164 -10.38 -6.62 11.44
N GLU A 165 -11.70 -6.35 11.45
CA GLU A 165 -12.34 -5.04 11.63
C GLU A 165 -12.19 -4.04 10.47
N GLY A 166 -11.67 -4.47 9.32
CA GLY A 166 -11.50 -3.61 8.15
C GLY A 166 -10.81 -4.31 7.01
N PRO A 167 -10.41 -3.56 5.96
CA PRO A 167 -9.57 -4.10 4.89
C PRO A 167 -8.19 -4.45 5.43
N GLY A 168 -7.60 -5.48 4.83
CA GLY A 168 -6.20 -5.82 5.04
C GLY A 168 -5.44 -5.72 3.73
N TRP A 169 -4.16 -5.38 3.82
CA TRP A 169 -3.22 -5.40 2.71
C TRP A 169 -1.85 -5.85 3.18
N GLU A 170 -1.13 -6.54 2.30
CA GLU A 170 0.19 -7.05 2.61
C GLU A 170 1.09 -7.12 1.39
N SER A 171 2.38 -7.08 1.66
CA SER A 171 3.43 -7.57 0.78
C SER A 171 4.01 -8.87 1.33
N ASP A 172 5.01 -9.42 0.66
CA ASP A 172 5.82 -10.50 1.21
C ASP A 172 6.63 -10.08 2.46
N LYS A 173 6.71 -8.80 2.81
CA LYS A 173 7.49 -8.30 3.97
C LYS A 173 6.67 -7.96 5.21
N VAL A 174 5.45 -7.48 5.04
CA VAL A 174 4.61 -6.98 6.14
C VAL A 174 3.14 -7.03 5.77
N ALA A 175 2.27 -7.08 6.76
CA ALA A 175 0.84 -6.94 6.54
C ALA A 175 0.24 -5.86 7.44
N PHE A 176 -0.90 -5.34 7.04
CA PHE A 176 -1.60 -4.25 7.70
C PHE A 176 -3.11 -4.50 7.70
N ARG A 177 -3.78 -3.79 8.59
CA ARG A 177 -5.22 -3.52 8.54
C ARG A 177 -5.47 -2.07 8.93
N PHE A 178 -6.63 -1.52 8.61
CA PHE A 178 -7.14 -0.37 9.34
C PHE A 178 -8.58 -0.64 9.79
N TYR A 179 -8.95 -0.03 10.93
CA TYR A 179 -10.30 -0.14 11.47
C TYR A 179 -11.27 0.67 10.61
N LEU A 180 -12.21 0.02 9.95
CA LEU A 180 -13.21 0.67 9.09
C LEU A 180 -14.42 1.20 9.90
N ASP A 181 -14.25 1.36 11.21
CA ASP A 181 -15.16 2.00 12.13
C ASP A 181 -14.63 3.38 12.58
N TRP A 182 -15.29 3.99 13.54
CA TRP A 182 -14.96 5.31 14.09
C TRP A 182 -13.51 5.43 14.59
N ARG A 183 -12.85 4.34 14.91
CA ARG A 183 -11.44 4.35 15.34
C ARG A 183 -10.49 4.75 14.22
N ASN A 184 -10.74 4.31 13.00
CA ASN A 184 -9.99 4.59 11.77
C ASN A 184 -8.46 4.58 11.96
N GLY A 185 -7.97 3.61 12.76
CA GLY A 185 -6.56 3.45 13.09
C GLY A 185 -5.91 2.38 12.23
N ILE A 186 -4.69 2.62 11.75
CA ILE A 186 -3.89 1.63 11.03
C ILE A 186 -3.10 0.78 12.02
N ASP A 187 -3.10 -0.51 11.79
CA ASP A 187 -2.50 -1.56 12.61
C ASP A 187 -1.58 -2.46 11.78
N VAL A 188 -0.65 -3.15 12.43
CA VAL A 188 0.44 -3.91 11.79
C VAL A 188 0.40 -5.37 12.20
N PHE A 189 0.51 -6.25 11.20
CA PHE A 189 0.82 -7.66 11.37
C PHE A 189 2.29 -7.90 10.99
N GLY A 190 3.13 -8.23 11.97
CA GLY A 190 4.51 -8.67 11.74
C GLY A 190 4.54 -10.08 11.15
N LYS A 191 5.40 -10.32 10.17
CA LYS A 191 5.46 -11.58 9.41
C LYS A 191 6.78 -12.31 9.60
N LYS A 192 6.71 -13.54 10.07
CA LYS A 192 7.86 -14.47 10.18
C LYS A 192 8.08 -15.28 8.90
N THR A 193 7.36 -14.99 7.84
CA THR A 193 7.38 -15.69 6.56
C THR A 193 7.15 -14.72 5.40
N PRO A 194 7.78 -14.92 4.22
CA PRO A 194 7.48 -14.14 3.03
C PRO A 194 6.14 -14.52 2.37
N GLN A 195 5.47 -15.55 2.85
CA GLN A 195 4.20 -16.00 2.25
C GLN A 195 3.08 -14.98 2.51
N ILE A 196 2.10 -14.93 1.61
CA ILE A 196 0.83 -14.23 1.83
C ILE A 196 0.07 -14.92 2.96
N VAL A 197 -0.29 -14.19 4.01
CA VAL A 197 -0.88 -14.73 5.24
C VAL A 197 -2.32 -14.27 5.51
N LEU A 198 -2.67 -13.07 5.09
CA LEU A 198 -3.98 -12.46 5.37
C LEU A 198 -5.19 -13.35 4.99
N PRO A 199 -5.19 -14.15 3.92
CA PRO A 199 -6.32 -15.05 3.63
C PRO A 199 -6.71 -15.95 4.79
N ALA A 200 -5.75 -16.37 5.61
CA ALA A 200 -5.97 -17.27 6.75
C ALA A 200 -6.13 -16.56 8.10
N VAL A 201 -5.74 -15.28 8.21
CA VAL A 201 -5.78 -14.51 9.45
C VAL A 201 -7.20 -14.02 9.75
N GLY A 202 -7.65 -14.12 11.01
CA GLY A 202 -8.92 -13.55 11.49
C GLY A 202 -10.19 -14.28 11.05
N ILE A 203 -10.08 -15.49 10.48
CA ILE A 203 -11.24 -16.32 10.09
C ILE A 203 -11.96 -16.86 11.33
N ASP A 204 -11.22 -17.16 12.38
CA ASP A 204 -11.64 -17.77 13.63
C ASP A 204 -11.94 -16.77 14.75
N GLY A 205 -11.89 -15.47 14.46
CA GLY A 205 -12.22 -14.40 15.40
C GLY A 205 -11.09 -13.37 15.52
N TYR A 206 -11.23 -12.44 16.47
CA TYR A 206 -10.32 -11.32 16.67
C TYR A 206 -9.22 -11.58 17.72
N ASP A 207 -9.28 -12.69 18.46
CA ASP A 207 -8.35 -12.94 19.55
C ASP A 207 -7.10 -13.70 19.10
N ASN A 208 -7.24 -14.62 18.15
CA ASN A 208 -6.17 -15.56 17.81
C ASN A 208 -4.96 -14.90 17.15
N TYR A 209 -5.15 -13.91 16.30
CA TYR A 209 -4.03 -13.24 15.62
C TYR A 209 -3.22 -12.29 16.52
N HIS A 210 -3.69 -11.99 17.74
CA HIS A 210 -2.90 -11.30 18.78
C HIS A 210 -1.90 -12.22 19.48
N ASN A 211 -1.99 -13.54 19.24
CA ASN A 211 -1.06 -14.52 19.79
C ASN A 211 0.00 -14.88 18.73
N MET A 212 1.24 -15.10 19.20
CA MET A 212 2.33 -15.52 18.32
C MET A 212 1.99 -16.82 17.61
N SER A 213 2.13 -16.83 16.29
CA SER A 213 1.90 -17.95 15.39
C SER A 213 3.13 -18.21 14.51
N ASP A 214 3.09 -19.26 13.69
CA ASP A 214 4.18 -19.57 12.76
C ASP A 214 4.33 -18.48 11.69
N TRP A 215 3.21 -17.84 11.28
CA TRP A 215 3.23 -16.77 10.30
C TRP A 215 3.64 -15.40 10.87
N GLY A 216 3.48 -15.17 12.18
CA GLY A 216 3.67 -13.91 12.87
C GLY A 216 2.50 -13.59 13.81
N MET A 217 2.17 -12.30 13.97
CA MET A 217 1.06 -11.84 14.81
C MET A 217 0.70 -10.39 14.52
N ASP A 218 -0.46 -9.93 15.00
CA ASP A 218 -0.77 -8.52 15.23
C ASP A 218 0.18 -8.01 16.33
N ASN A 219 1.12 -7.18 15.94
CA ASN A 219 2.25 -6.83 16.81
C ASN A 219 2.29 -5.37 17.24
N MET A 220 1.25 -4.56 16.94
CA MET A 220 1.22 -3.15 17.35
C MET A 220 0.12 -2.84 18.36
N LYS A 221 0.42 -1.95 19.30
CA LYS A 221 -0.52 -1.50 20.37
C LYS A 221 -1.26 -0.25 19.91
N VAL A 222 -2.23 -0.33 19.00
CA VAL A 222 -2.93 0.85 18.47
C VAL A 222 -3.79 1.57 19.50
N GLY A 223 -4.70 0.85 20.16
CA GLY A 223 -5.64 1.43 21.12
C GLY A 223 -6.43 2.61 20.52
N SER A 224 -6.36 3.78 21.19
CA SER A 224 -6.99 5.01 20.72
C SER A 224 -6.00 6.01 20.08
N SER A 225 -4.81 5.55 19.69
CA SER A 225 -3.78 6.33 18.99
C SER A 225 -4.01 6.35 17.47
N LEU A 226 -3.10 6.99 16.75
CA LEU A 226 -3.02 6.94 15.28
C LEU A 226 -2.45 5.60 14.77
N GLY A 227 -1.94 4.71 15.67
CA GLY A 227 -1.18 3.56 15.23
C GLY A 227 0.03 4.00 14.41
N ILE A 228 0.03 3.72 13.11
CA ILE A 228 1.03 4.21 12.16
C ILE A 228 0.35 4.75 10.91
N GLY A 229 0.57 6.00 10.54
CA GLY A 229 0.09 6.56 9.28
C GLY A 229 -1.42 6.76 9.16
N SER A 230 -2.19 6.70 10.25
CA SER A 230 -3.65 6.97 10.22
C SER A 230 -3.95 8.41 9.89
N ILE A 231 -5.12 8.63 9.26
CA ILE A 231 -5.58 9.94 8.83
C ILE A 231 -6.22 10.70 10.01
N ALA A 232 -5.86 11.97 10.17
CA ALA A 232 -6.42 12.86 11.17
C ALA A 232 -6.42 14.32 10.71
N VAL A 233 -7.00 15.19 11.51
CA VAL A 233 -6.76 16.64 11.51
C VAL A 233 -6.22 17.05 12.86
N TRP A 234 -5.33 18.03 12.89
CA TRP A 234 -4.81 18.62 14.13
C TRP A 234 -5.64 19.82 14.53
N ASN A 235 -6.19 19.79 15.75
CA ASN A 235 -7.04 20.87 16.27
C ASN A 235 -6.28 21.87 17.20
N GLY A 236 -4.94 21.82 17.20
CA GLY A 236 -4.09 22.62 18.08
C GLY A 236 -3.73 21.91 19.41
N THR A 237 -4.41 20.83 19.77
CA THR A 237 -4.16 20.10 21.04
C THR A 237 -4.06 18.59 20.86
N LYS A 238 -4.78 18.02 19.90
CA LYS A 238 -4.78 16.59 19.62
C LYS A 238 -5.07 16.29 18.16
N ALA A 239 -4.64 15.14 17.70
CA ALA A 239 -5.04 14.56 16.43
C ALA A 239 -6.46 13.97 16.54
N ILE A 240 -7.37 14.41 15.66
CA ILE A 240 -8.74 13.90 15.56
C ILE A 240 -8.82 13.05 14.31
N ARG A 241 -9.01 11.73 14.49
CA ARG A 241 -9.13 10.76 13.38
C ARG A 241 -10.42 10.97 12.58
N VAL A 242 -10.60 10.17 11.53
CA VAL A 242 -11.83 10.15 10.74
C VAL A 242 -12.94 9.44 11.53
N GLU A 243 -13.45 10.10 12.57
CA GLU A 243 -14.38 9.52 13.54
C GLU A 243 -15.85 9.70 13.15
N LYS A 244 -16.18 10.82 12.50
CA LYS A 244 -17.56 11.21 12.18
C LYS A 244 -17.71 11.41 10.69
N THR A 245 -18.52 10.57 10.07
CA THR A 245 -18.85 10.58 8.64
C THR A 245 -20.34 10.33 8.44
N ASP A 246 -20.90 10.75 7.30
CA ASP A 246 -22.26 10.40 6.92
C ASP A 246 -22.31 8.96 6.38
N SER A 247 -21.30 8.52 5.65
CA SER A 247 -21.14 7.14 5.20
C SER A 247 -19.69 6.87 4.76
N VAL A 248 -19.32 5.58 4.76
CA VAL A 248 -18.02 5.11 4.31
C VAL A 248 -18.19 4.00 3.28
N VAL A 249 -17.42 4.09 2.21
CA VAL A 249 -17.35 3.06 1.16
C VAL A 249 -15.90 2.67 0.96
N CYS A 250 -15.63 1.36 1.00
CA CYS A 250 -14.30 0.82 0.81
C CYS A 250 -14.26 -0.08 -0.43
N TYR A 251 -13.15 0.00 -1.18
CA TYR A 251 -12.89 -0.77 -2.39
C TYR A 251 -11.54 -1.46 -2.31
N ILE A 252 -11.39 -2.55 -3.08
CA ILE A 252 -10.11 -3.13 -3.45
C ILE A 252 -9.93 -2.92 -4.96
N PRO A 253 -9.36 -1.78 -5.40
CA PRO A 253 -9.22 -1.50 -6.83
C PRO A 253 -8.22 -2.45 -7.50
N THR A 254 -7.18 -2.87 -6.75
CA THR A 254 -6.13 -3.75 -7.24
C THR A 254 -5.75 -4.76 -6.16
N ASP A 255 -5.71 -6.04 -6.53
CA ASP A 255 -5.14 -7.16 -5.77
C ASP A 255 -4.16 -7.89 -6.71
N GLY A 256 -3.06 -7.18 -7.03
CA GLY A 256 -2.11 -7.54 -8.10
C GLY A 256 -0.96 -8.43 -7.66
N LYS A 257 -0.06 -8.72 -8.59
CA LYS A 257 1.23 -9.38 -8.34
C LYS A 257 2.32 -8.37 -7.96
N VAL A 258 2.21 -7.15 -8.51
CA VAL A 258 3.16 -6.04 -8.33
C VAL A 258 2.68 -5.09 -7.24
N ARG A 259 1.40 -4.68 -7.30
CA ARG A 259 0.79 -3.74 -6.35
C ARG A 259 -0.57 -4.22 -5.89
N SER A 260 -0.87 -4.00 -4.61
CA SER A 260 -2.22 -4.12 -4.07
C SER A 260 -2.67 -2.78 -3.49
N GLN A 261 -3.97 -2.46 -3.63
CA GLN A 261 -4.52 -1.15 -3.26
C GLN A 261 -5.81 -1.30 -2.47
N VAL A 262 -5.99 -0.40 -1.49
CA VAL A 262 -7.23 -0.20 -0.75
C VAL A 262 -7.67 1.24 -0.90
N MET A 263 -8.86 1.47 -1.44
CA MET A 263 -9.44 2.81 -1.60
C MET A 263 -10.64 2.97 -0.66
N THR A 264 -10.70 4.09 0.05
CA THR A 264 -11.84 4.40 0.93
C THR A 264 -12.36 5.80 0.66
N HIS A 265 -13.68 5.92 0.47
CA HIS A 265 -14.38 7.21 0.38
C HIS A 265 -15.12 7.45 1.69
N TYR A 266 -14.84 8.57 2.32
CA TYR A 266 -15.49 9.07 3.52
C TYR A 266 -16.38 10.25 3.11
N TYR A 267 -17.69 10.03 3.10
CA TYR A 267 -18.65 11.08 2.78
C TYR A 267 -19.04 11.85 4.01
N GLY A 268 -19.02 13.18 3.92
CA GLY A 268 -19.42 14.08 4.99
C GLY A 268 -18.56 13.95 6.24
N TRP A 269 -17.23 13.72 6.09
CA TRP A 269 -16.33 13.75 7.22
C TRP A 269 -16.33 15.09 7.94
N ASP A 270 -16.53 15.09 9.25
CA ASP A 270 -16.35 16.25 10.13
C ASP A 270 -14.87 16.41 10.48
N ALA A 271 -14.16 17.17 9.66
CA ALA A 271 -12.75 17.50 9.83
C ALA A 271 -12.61 18.71 10.77
N ASN A 272 -12.85 18.52 12.07
CA ASN A 272 -12.78 19.57 13.10
C ASN A 272 -13.71 20.77 12.79
N GLY A 273 -14.97 20.48 12.45
CA GLY A 273 -15.99 21.49 12.15
C GLY A 273 -16.11 21.87 10.67
N VAL A 274 -15.21 21.38 9.82
CA VAL A 274 -15.33 21.49 8.35
C VAL A 274 -15.87 20.18 7.80
N LYS A 275 -17.08 20.19 7.25
CA LYS A 275 -17.68 19.02 6.62
C LYS A 275 -17.19 18.90 5.17
N CYS A 276 -16.51 17.79 4.86
CA CYS A 276 -15.92 17.52 3.55
C CYS A 276 -16.03 16.05 3.15
N ASN A 277 -15.72 15.73 1.90
CA ASN A 277 -15.49 14.36 1.47
C ASN A 277 -13.98 14.12 1.37
N LEU A 278 -13.54 12.95 1.84
CA LEU A 278 -12.16 12.49 1.76
C LEU A 278 -12.12 11.19 0.95
N THR A 279 -11.21 11.12 0.01
CA THR A 279 -10.79 9.86 -0.61
C THR A 279 -9.40 9.53 -0.13
N SER A 280 -9.20 8.30 0.36
CA SER A 280 -7.88 7.75 0.65
C SER A 280 -7.59 6.57 -0.26
N LEU A 281 -6.35 6.49 -0.75
CA LEU A 281 -5.83 5.36 -1.49
C LEU A 281 -4.55 4.89 -0.81
N ILE A 282 -4.55 3.64 -0.34
CA ILE A 282 -3.38 2.97 0.20
C ILE A 282 -2.85 2.01 -0.85
N SER A 283 -1.55 2.07 -1.12
CA SER A 283 -0.86 1.15 -2.03
C SER A 283 0.29 0.45 -1.31
N ILE A 284 0.51 -0.83 -1.62
CA ILE A 284 1.70 -1.59 -1.20
C ILE A 284 2.27 -2.35 -2.39
N ASP A 285 3.60 -2.32 -2.55
CA ASP A 285 4.31 -2.97 -3.64
C ASP A 285 4.99 -4.27 -3.20
N ALA A 286 5.20 -5.16 -4.15
CA ALA A 286 5.98 -6.37 -3.96
C ALA A 286 7.39 -6.04 -3.47
N GLY A 287 7.87 -6.76 -2.44
CA GLY A 287 9.18 -6.52 -1.84
C GLY A 287 9.27 -5.31 -0.92
N SER A 288 8.18 -4.58 -0.69
CA SER A 288 8.17 -3.35 0.11
C SER A 288 7.63 -3.58 1.52
N ARG A 289 8.26 -2.93 2.53
CA ARG A 289 7.68 -2.73 3.87
C ARG A 289 6.85 -1.45 3.94
N VAL A 290 6.92 -0.64 2.88
CA VAL A 290 6.36 0.71 2.85
C VAL A 290 4.97 0.67 2.23
N SER A 291 4.00 1.27 2.90
CA SER A 291 2.71 1.61 2.30
C SER A 291 2.69 3.09 1.92
N HIS A 292 2.15 3.40 0.75
CA HIS A 292 1.89 4.76 0.27
C HIS A 292 0.44 5.14 0.54
N MET A 293 0.22 6.27 1.19
CA MET A 293 -1.09 6.88 1.43
C MET A 293 -1.23 8.12 0.56
N GLU A 294 -2.19 8.12 -0.33
CA GLU A 294 -2.61 9.27 -1.12
C GLU A 294 -4.00 9.73 -0.64
N LEU A 295 -4.14 11.02 -0.36
CA LEU A 295 -5.37 11.65 0.14
C LEU A 295 -5.83 12.74 -0.79
N LEU A 296 -7.15 12.77 -1.06
CA LEU A 296 -7.80 13.84 -1.80
C LEU A 296 -9.03 14.32 -1.03
N VAL A 297 -9.06 15.60 -0.67
CA VAL A 297 -10.20 16.25 -0.01
C VAL A 297 -10.85 17.25 -0.95
N ASP A 298 -12.19 17.34 -0.92
CA ASP A 298 -12.99 18.22 -1.76
C ASP A 298 -13.17 19.64 -1.21
N LYS A 299 -12.54 19.93 -0.06
CA LYS A 299 -12.57 21.24 0.61
C LYS A 299 -11.17 21.71 0.95
N ASP A 300 -11.01 23.02 1.03
CA ASP A 300 -9.80 23.62 1.58
C ASP A 300 -9.76 23.40 3.09
N LEU A 301 -8.89 22.46 3.52
CA LEU A 301 -8.63 22.20 4.92
C LEU A 301 -7.35 22.88 5.35
N ASP A 302 -7.36 23.45 6.56
CA ASP A 302 -6.18 24.07 7.15
C ASP A 302 -5.02 23.06 7.30
N ASN A 303 -5.35 21.82 7.60
CA ASN A 303 -4.36 20.75 7.70
C ASN A 303 -4.99 19.36 7.52
N ILE A 304 -4.13 18.42 7.17
CA ILE A 304 -4.29 16.97 7.39
C ILE A 304 -3.14 16.58 8.33
N ALA A 305 -3.41 15.72 9.29
CA ALA A 305 -2.43 15.20 10.20
C ALA A 305 -2.30 13.69 10.07
N THR A 306 -1.11 13.19 10.34
CA THR A 306 -0.81 11.77 10.49
C THR A 306 0.24 11.58 11.57
N GLY A 307 0.66 10.35 11.87
CA GLY A 307 1.70 10.17 12.88
C GLY A 307 1.90 8.74 13.32
N ILE A 308 2.55 8.61 14.47
CA ILE A 308 2.96 7.34 15.07
C ILE A 308 2.53 7.32 16.53
N ILE A 309 2.06 6.17 17.01
CA ILE A 309 1.80 5.96 18.44
C ILE A 309 3.03 6.26 19.28
N LYS A 310 2.82 6.90 20.45
CA LYS A 310 3.86 7.08 21.47
C LYS A 310 3.95 5.85 22.35
N ASP A 311 5.14 5.28 22.47
CA ASP A 311 5.45 4.27 23.48
C ASP A 311 6.64 4.75 24.33
N LYS A 312 6.52 4.57 25.65
CA LYS A 312 7.56 4.98 26.62
C LYS A 312 8.88 4.22 26.46
N ASN A 313 8.86 3.06 25.81
CA ASN A 313 10.03 2.20 25.56
C ASN A 313 10.65 2.45 24.20
N ALA A 314 10.18 3.45 23.43
CA ALA A 314 10.69 3.78 22.13
C ALA A 314 11.31 5.19 22.11
N GLU A 315 12.44 5.29 21.42
CA GLU A 315 13.10 6.57 21.14
C GLU A 315 12.43 7.23 19.93
N PHE A 316 12.17 8.55 20.02
CA PHE A 316 11.70 9.35 18.89
C PHE A 316 12.89 9.83 18.05
N ILE A 317 12.76 9.73 16.74
CA ILE A 317 13.77 10.09 15.75
C ILE A 317 13.09 10.95 14.68
N GLN A 318 13.79 11.94 14.14
CA GLN A 318 13.32 12.73 13.01
C GLN A 318 14.49 13.13 12.10
N SER A 319 14.20 13.33 10.81
CA SER A 319 15.17 13.85 9.85
C SER A 319 15.36 15.34 9.98
N GLY A 320 16.42 15.87 9.33
CA GLY A 320 16.51 17.30 8.93
C GLY A 320 15.41 17.65 7.90
N LYS A 321 15.39 18.93 7.49
CA LYS A 321 14.38 19.47 6.54
C LYS A 321 15.02 19.93 5.22
N ASP A 322 16.18 19.39 4.87
CA ASP A 322 16.97 19.84 3.72
C ASP A 322 16.71 19.08 2.42
N ALA A 323 15.84 18.04 2.49
CA ALA A 323 15.46 17.21 1.36
C ALA A 323 13.98 17.40 1.00
N GLU A 324 13.56 16.92 -0.18
CA GLU A 324 12.17 16.95 -0.62
C GLU A 324 11.26 16.14 0.32
N TRP A 325 11.75 15.01 0.80
CA TRP A 325 11.09 14.15 1.77
C TRP A 325 11.80 14.18 3.12
N SER A 326 11.02 14.12 4.16
CA SER A 326 11.46 14.06 5.57
C SER A 326 10.71 12.96 6.29
N TYR A 327 11.14 12.61 7.50
CA TYR A 327 10.47 11.58 8.28
C TYR A 327 10.43 11.90 9.78
N ILE A 328 9.46 11.28 10.46
CA ILE A 328 9.49 10.97 11.89
C ILE A 328 9.52 9.46 12.06
N ALA A 329 10.16 8.98 13.14
CA ALA A 329 10.23 7.56 13.44
C ALA A 329 10.29 7.31 14.95
N THR A 330 9.99 6.07 15.36
CA THR A 330 10.22 5.56 16.70
C THR A 330 10.86 4.19 16.61
N PHE A 331 11.80 3.88 17.54
CA PHE A 331 12.45 2.57 17.63
C PHE A 331 12.62 2.16 19.07
N GLY A 332 12.22 0.94 19.42
CA GLY A 332 12.35 0.40 20.76
C GLY A 332 11.49 -0.84 21.00
N LYS A 333 11.40 -1.26 22.25
CA LYS A 333 10.56 -2.40 22.70
C LYS A 333 9.08 -1.99 22.77
N GLN A 334 8.51 -1.64 21.63
CA GLN A 334 7.15 -1.08 21.52
C GLN A 334 6.14 -2.01 20.88
N SER A 335 6.52 -3.21 20.45
CA SER A 335 5.59 -4.20 19.93
C SER A 335 4.63 -4.69 21.02
N LEU A 336 3.53 -5.32 20.63
CA LEU A 336 2.60 -5.99 21.55
C LEU A 336 3.30 -7.10 22.35
N ASN A 337 4.28 -7.76 21.75
CA ASN A 337 5.09 -8.82 22.37
C ASN A 337 6.29 -8.28 23.19
N ASN A 338 6.45 -6.95 23.32
CA ASN A 338 7.54 -6.26 24.00
C ASN A 338 8.95 -6.52 23.43
N ASP A 339 9.04 -6.81 22.17
CA ASP A 339 10.28 -6.91 21.40
C ASP A 339 10.53 -5.65 20.53
N MET A 340 11.67 -5.61 19.84
CA MET A 340 12.08 -4.44 19.08
C MET A 340 11.18 -4.24 17.86
N MET A 341 10.72 -3.03 17.70
CA MET A 341 9.88 -2.56 16.60
C MET A 341 10.27 -1.15 16.21
N GLY A 342 10.40 -0.90 14.92
CA GLY A 342 10.56 0.42 14.34
C GLY A 342 9.29 0.84 13.62
N LEU A 343 8.91 2.11 13.74
CA LEU A 343 7.79 2.72 13.03
C LEU A 343 8.28 4.02 12.42
N ALA A 344 8.01 4.26 11.13
CA ALA A 344 8.39 5.49 10.43
C ALA A 344 7.25 6.04 9.59
N VAL A 345 7.11 7.35 9.52
CA VAL A 345 6.23 8.09 8.59
C VAL A 345 7.09 9.08 7.83
N PHE A 346 7.01 9.02 6.49
CA PHE A 346 7.73 9.87 5.55
C PHE A 346 6.74 10.84 4.90
N TYR A 347 7.10 12.10 4.80
CA TYR A 347 6.20 13.16 4.32
C TYR A 347 6.95 14.18 3.48
N ARG A 348 6.23 14.89 2.60
CA ARG A 348 6.81 15.98 1.80
C ARG A 348 7.17 17.16 2.69
N THR A 349 8.42 17.57 2.61
CA THR A 349 8.96 18.65 3.47
C THR A 349 8.28 19.99 3.21
N ASN A 350 7.92 20.28 1.95
CA ASN A 350 7.23 21.52 1.56
C ASN A 350 5.79 21.61 2.08
N GLN A 351 5.13 20.47 2.36
CA GLN A 351 3.79 20.44 2.94
C GLN A 351 3.80 20.53 4.48
N LEU A 352 4.96 20.41 5.13
CA LEU A 352 5.05 20.39 6.58
C LEU A 352 4.65 21.73 7.21
N LYS A 353 3.62 21.73 8.04
CA LYS A 353 3.28 22.84 8.94
C LYS A 353 4.05 22.74 10.26
N GLU A 354 3.94 21.60 10.94
CA GLU A 354 4.66 21.37 12.19
C GLU A 354 4.80 19.86 12.49
N ILE A 355 5.82 19.52 13.29
CA ILE A 355 5.93 18.27 14.00
C ILE A 355 5.56 18.55 15.44
N THR A 356 4.57 17.83 15.98
CA THR A 356 4.03 18.04 17.30
C THR A 356 3.68 16.70 17.97
N GLN A 357 2.97 16.74 19.07
CA GLN A 357 2.53 15.54 19.77
C GLN A 357 1.29 15.80 20.60
N ASP A 358 0.49 14.78 20.82
CA ASP A 358 -0.52 14.73 21.84
C ASP A 358 -0.17 13.70 22.94
N GLU A 359 -1.14 13.35 23.77
CA GLU A 359 -0.94 12.35 24.84
C GLU A 359 -0.48 10.99 24.27
N LYS A 360 -0.93 10.61 23.06
CA LYS A 360 -0.82 9.26 22.51
C LYS A 360 0.01 9.17 21.25
N ASN A 361 0.31 10.30 20.59
CA ASN A 361 0.88 10.30 19.27
C ASN A 361 2.04 11.29 19.13
N HIS A 362 3.03 10.92 18.34
CA HIS A 362 3.88 11.86 17.61
C HIS A 362 3.15 12.20 16.31
N VAL A 363 2.99 13.48 16.01
CA VAL A 363 2.10 13.97 14.95
C VAL A 363 2.87 14.79 13.93
N VAL A 364 2.65 14.50 12.65
CA VAL A 364 3.04 15.35 11.50
C VAL A 364 1.80 16.07 11.01
N VAL A 365 1.84 17.38 10.98
CA VAL A 365 0.76 18.23 10.49
C VAL A 365 1.16 18.76 9.12
N LEU A 366 0.38 18.45 8.09
CA LEU A 366 0.63 18.76 6.70
C LEU A 366 -0.41 19.74 6.16
N LYS A 367 0.01 20.62 5.27
CA LYS A 367 -0.90 21.49 4.52
C LYS A 367 -1.26 20.83 3.20
N PRO A 368 -2.56 20.57 2.93
CA PRO A 368 -2.97 20.07 1.62
C PRO A 368 -2.61 21.05 0.51
N GLU A 369 -2.09 20.56 -0.60
CA GLU A 369 -1.86 21.32 -1.83
C GLU A 369 -2.88 20.88 -2.88
N ASN A 370 -3.73 21.79 -3.33
CA ASN A 370 -4.86 21.47 -4.23
C ASN A 370 -5.77 20.35 -3.70
N GLY A 371 -5.95 20.28 -2.38
CA GLY A 371 -6.71 19.22 -1.72
C GLY A 371 -5.96 17.90 -1.54
N MET A 372 -4.70 17.83 -1.95
CA MET A 372 -3.90 16.59 -1.91
C MET A 372 -2.86 16.60 -0.79
N VAL A 373 -2.70 15.45 -0.18
CA VAL A 373 -1.59 15.09 0.71
C VAL A 373 -1.18 13.66 0.38
N ASP A 374 0.13 13.43 0.27
CA ASP A 374 0.67 12.09 0.18
C ASP A 374 1.79 11.87 1.21
N TYR A 375 1.85 10.66 1.75
CA TYR A 375 2.88 10.26 2.69
C TYR A 375 3.06 8.73 2.67
N TYR A 376 4.18 8.29 3.21
CA TYR A 376 4.48 6.87 3.32
C TYR A 376 4.62 6.47 4.79
N PHE A 377 4.40 5.19 5.09
CA PHE A 377 4.65 4.64 6.42
C PHE A 377 5.23 3.23 6.35
N MET A 378 6.10 2.92 7.31
CA MET A 378 6.87 1.68 7.33
C MET A 378 7.04 1.17 8.76
N PRO A 379 6.59 -0.05 9.08
CA PRO A 379 7.00 -0.76 10.28
C PRO A 379 8.18 -1.69 10.00
N THR A 380 8.90 -2.02 11.06
CA THR A 380 9.90 -3.09 11.10
C THR A 380 9.78 -3.85 12.43
N TRP A 381 10.17 -5.11 12.45
CA TRP A 381 10.07 -5.95 13.63
C TRP A 381 11.28 -6.90 13.77
N GLU A 382 11.72 -7.18 15.02
CA GLU A 382 12.88 -8.05 15.25
C GLU A 382 12.61 -9.52 14.92
N LEU A 383 11.33 -9.94 14.89
CA LEU A 383 10.93 -11.31 14.57
C LEU A 383 10.43 -11.48 13.13
N ASP A 384 10.51 -10.43 12.30
CA ASP A 384 10.23 -10.57 10.87
C ASP A 384 11.14 -11.62 10.23
N TRP A 385 10.71 -12.21 9.11
CA TRP A 385 11.54 -13.13 8.34
C TRP A 385 12.82 -12.45 7.75
N GLU A 386 12.78 -11.12 7.59
CA GLU A 386 13.97 -10.26 7.44
C GLU A 386 14.09 -9.36 8.68
N PRO A 387 14.73 -9.83 9.76
CA PRO A 387 14.65 -9.19 11.05
C PRO A 387 15.35 -7.82 11.10
N VAL A 388 14.74 -6.86 11.81
CA VAL A 388 15.33 -5.54 12.11
C VAL A 388 15.48 -5.44 13.61
N VAL A 389 16.69 -5.71 14.11
CA VAL A 389 16.96 -5.95 15.52
C VAL A 389 17.56 -4.73 16.21
N THR A 390 18.39 -3.96 15.50
CA THR A 390 19.12 -2.83 16.06
C THR A 390 18.65 -1.50 15.49
N LYS A 391 18.90 -0.41 16.21
CA LYS A 391 18.65 0.95 15.71
C LYS A 391 19.40 1.22 14.39
N SER A 392 20.60 0.65 14.23
CA SER A 392 21.39 0.80 13.00
C SER A 392 20.74 0.07 11.83
N ASP A 393 20.16 -1.13 12.05
CA ASP A 393 19.39 -1.84 11.02
C ASP A 393 18.15 -1.06 10.60
N PHE A 394 17.43 -0.50 11.59
CA PHE A 394 16.27 0.34 11.33
C PHE A 394 16.62 1.61 10.57
N GLN A 395 17.74 2.28 10.96
CA GLN A 395 18.21 3.47 10.24
C GLN A 395 18.54 3.14 8.79
N ARG A 396 19.16 1.98 8.51
CA ARG A 396 19.42 1.52 7.14
C ARG A 396 18.13 1.37 6.33
N CYS A 397 17.08 0.77 6.91
CA CYS A 397 15.77 0.69 6.24
C CYS A 397 15.18 2.08 5.94
N ILE A 398 15.31 3.03 6.88
CA ILE A 398 14.89 4.42 6.66
C ILE A 398 15.70 5.05 5.51
N ASP A 399 17.03 4.90 5.52
CA ASP A 399 17.91 5.49 4.51
C ASP A 399 17.62 4.94 3.10
N GLU A 400 17.28 3.65 2.98
CA GLU A 400 16.85 3.03 1.73
C GLU A 400 15.57 3.68 1.19
N VAL A 401 14.57 3.90 2.07
CA VAL A 401 13.32 4.58 1.68
C VAL A 401 13.59 6.04 1.30
N MET A 402 14.37 6.77 2.11
CA MET A 402 14.72 8.17 1.86
C MET A 402 15.48 8.33 0.53
N ASN A 403 16.39 7.41 0.23
CA ASN A 403 17.10 7.39 -1.05
C ASN A 403 16.15 7.21 -2.23
N ARG A 404 15.17 6.29 -2.13
CA ARG A 404 14.15 6.09 -3.17
C ARG A 404 13.28 7.32 -3.38
N LEU A 405 12.83 7.95 -2.30
CA LEU A 405 11.93 9.11 -2.34
C LEU A 405 12.64 10.39 -2.82
N ASN A 406 13.93 10.57 -2.51
CA ASN A 406 14.70 11.75 -2.88
C ASN A 406 15.57 11.57 -4.14
N SER A 407 15.60 10.37 -4.74
CA SER A 407 16.37 10.07 -5.96
C SER A 407 15.50 9.26 -6.90
N GLU A 408 14.49 9.92 -7.45
CA GLU A 408 13.49 9.27 -8.29
C GLU A 408 14.13 8.60 -9.52
N VAL A 409 13.79 7.33 -9.72
CA VAL A 409 14.23 6.58 -10.90
C VAL A 409 13.60 7.19 -12.14
N ASN A 410 14.42 7.53 -13.13
CA ASN A 410 13.96 8.13 -14.37
C ASN A 410 13.69 7.06 -15.42
N TYR A 411 12.83 7.39 -16.39
CA TYR A 411 12.60 6.57 -17.57
C TYR A 411 12.64 7.41 -18.85
N GLU A 412 13.06 6.78 -19.95
CA GLU A 412 13.05 7.37 -21.29
C GLU A 412 12.54 6.36 -22.31
N PHE A 413 11.70 6.80 -23.24
CA PHE A 413 11.25 5.96 -24.36
C PHE A 413 12.28 5.96 -25.51
N ARG A 414 12.47 4.79 -26.16
CA ARG A 414 13.33 4.62 -27.33
C ARG A 414 12.56 4.14 -28.56
#